data_90207218b4a2e0d8a53896a0dc66e1d8
#
_entry.id   90207218b4a2e0d8a53896a0dc66e1d8
#
_cell.length_a   1.000
_cell.length_b   1.000
_cell.length_c   1.000
_cell.angle_alpha   90.00
_cell.angle_beta   90.00
_cell.angle_gamma   90.00
#
_symmetry.space_group_name_H-M   'P 1'
#
loop_
_entity.id
_entity.type
_entity.pdbx_description
1 polymer ?
#
loop_
_entity_poly.entity_id
_entity_poly.type
_entity_poly.pdbx_seq_one_letter_code
_entity_poly.pdbx_strand_id
1 'polypeptide(L)'
;FDKEAIRQAVTERCSKFNVEAIDAHLTRVDGSFQIEDGQTGYVVDENASVAAIYDYLTGSWVKGENGNVALVMAVDEPKGKTEELAKVKDVLGTFTTSYSTSGASRSKNVANGCSLINGTTLYPGDTFSTYNTVKPFSTENGYEMAGSYLNGKVVDSIGGGICQVSTTLYNAVLRAELEVTERHNHSMIVTYVDPSADAAIAESSGKDFVFVNNTDYPIYIDGHTADKKITFTIYGVETRAKNRTVAYESEVIEKKVPEADQIIADASQPIGVISVSSAHIGYK
;
A
#
# COMPACT_ATOMS: atom_id res chain seq x y z
N PHE A 1 -7.12 14.42 42.99
CA PHE A 1 -7.43 13.77 41.72
C PHE A 1 -6.20 13.80 40.82
N ASP A 2 -5.95 12.69 40.12
CA ASP A 2 -4.82 12.52 39.20
C ASP A 2 -5.26 12.82 37.77
N LYS A 3 -4.68 13.83 37.15
CA LYS A 3 -5.00 14.21 35.75
C LYS A 3 -4.63 13.14 34.76
N GLU A 4 -3.55 12.37 35.02
CA GLU A 4 -3.14 11.28 34.11
C GLU A 4 -4.11 10.11 34.14
N ALA A 5 -4.62 9.74 35.32
CA ALA A 5 -5.68 8.74 35.44
C ALA A 5 -6.99 9.19 34.76
N ILE A 6 -7.32 10.49 34.80
CA ILE A 6 -8.46 11.05 34.07
C ILE A 6 -8.22 10.95 32.56
N ARG A 7 -7.01 11.31 32.09
CA ARG A 7 -6.62 11.20 30.67
C ARG A 7 -6.78 9.79 30.16
N GLN A 8 -6.21 8.82 30.88
CA GLN A 8 -6.34 7.41 30.51
C GLN A 8 -7.81 6.98 30.40
N ALA A 9 -8.64 7.38 31.36
CA ALA A 9 -10.09 7.07 31.34
C ALA A 9 -10.82 7.73 30.15
N VAL A 10 -10.44 8.98 29.79
CA VAL A 10 -11.01 9.67 28.61
C VAL A 10 -10.60 8.93 27.33
N THR A 11 -9.31 8.63 27.15
CA THR A 11 -8.81 7.91 25.96
C THR A 11 -9.49 6.55 25.83
N GLU A 12 -9.51 5.73 26.88
CA GLU A 12 -10.05 4.35 26.81
C GLU A 12 -11.56 4.28 26.63
N ARG A 13 -12.31 5.23 27.20
CA ARG A 13 -13.77 5.14 27.27
C ARG A 13 -14.50 6.08 26.33
N CYS A 14 -13.85 7.17 25.91
CA CYS A 14 -14.51 8.21 25.14
C CYS A 14 -14.09 8.24 23.66
N SER A 15 -12.99 7.59 23.27
CA SER A 15 -12.56 7.48 21.86
C SER A 15 -13.65 6.90 20.93
N LYS A 16 -14.53 6.06 21.46
CA LYS A 16 -15.68 5.50 20.72
C LYS A 16 -16.70 6.55 20.25
N PHE A 17 -16.62 7.77 20.73
CA PHE A 17 -17.46 8.89 20.31
C PHE A 17 -16.81 9.72 19.21
N ASN A 18 -15.58 9.40 18.83
CA ASN A 18 -14.92 10.04 17.69
C ASN A 18 -15.64 9.64 16.40
N VAL A 19 -15.89 10.64 15.59
CA VAL A 19 -16.27 10.51 14.19
C VAL A 19 -15.17 11.18 13.41
N GLU A 20 -14.26 10.39 12.83
CA GLU A 20 -13.14 10.91 12.05
C GLU A 20 -13.65 11.58 10.77
N ALA A 21 -12.94 12.59 10.30
CA ALA A 21 -13.23 13.20 9.02
C ALA A 21 -13.04 12.18 7.88
N ILE A 22 -13.83 12.32 6.85
CA ILE A 22 -13.62 11.61 5.58
C ILE A 22 -13.03 12.62 4.61
N ASP A 23 -11.81 12.36 4.14
CA ASP A 23 -11.14 13.23 3.19
C ASP A 23 -11.89 13.28 1.86
N ALA A 24 -11.94 14.45 1.23
CA ALA A 24 -12.42 14.55 -0.14
C ALA A 24 -11.54 13.68 -1.04
N HIS A 25 -12.11 13.04 -2.04
CA HIS A 25 -11.34 12.16 -2.91
C HIS A 25 -11.87 12.16 -4.34
N LEU A 26 -11.03 11.65 -5.23
CA LEU A 26 -11.39 11.47 -6.62
C LEU A 26 -11.95 10.07 -6.86
N THR A 27 -12.96 9.99 -7.69
CA THR A 27 -13.39 8.76 -8.34
C THR A 27 -13.26 8.93 -9.86
N ARG A 28 -13.14 7.82 -10.60
CA ARG A 28 -13.02 7.88 -12.06
C ARG A 28 -14.05 6.96 -12.70
N VAL A 29 -15.00 7.56 -13.42
CA VAL A 29 -16.09 6.85 -14.07
C VAL A 29 -16.05 7.20 -15.56
N ASP A 30 -16.04 6.18 -16.41
CA ASP A 30 -16.00 6.31 -17.87
C ASP A 30 -14.88 7.25 -18.38
N GLY A 31 -13.72 7.20 -17.71
CA GLY A 31 -12.57 8.02 -18.06
C GLY A 31 -12.60 9.46 -17.54
N SER A 32 -13.67 9.88 -16.88
CA SER A 32 -13.82 11.22 -16.31
C SER A 32 -13.69 11.20 -14.80
N PHE A 33 -13.02 12.20 -14.23
CA PHE A 33 -12.94 12.37 -12.79
C PHE A 33 -14.22 12.98 -12.23
N GLN A 34 -14.63 12.45 -11.09
CA GLN A 34 -15.67 13.02 -10.22
C GLN A 34 -15.02 13.29 -8.85
N ILE A 35 -15.50 14.31 -8.17
CA ILE A 35 -15.01 14.70 -6.85
C ILE A 35 -16.08 14.32 -5.84
N GLU A 36 -15.69 13.50 -4.88
CA GLU A 36 -16.49 13.19 -3.70
C GLU A 36 -16.05 14.13 -2.57
N ASP A 37 -16.97 14.97 -2.11
CA ASP A 37 -16.68 15.95 -1.07
C ASP A 37 -16.34 15.28 0.26
N GLY A 38 -15.42 15.88 0.99
CA GLY A 38 -15.05 15.44 2.34
C GLY A 38 -16.18 15.67 3.34
N GLN A 39 -16.14 14.91 4.43
CA GLN A 39 -17.07 15.06 5.54
C GLN A 39 -16.32 15.44 6.81
N THR A 40 -16.73 16.53 7.44
CA THR A 40 -16.19 16.99 8.70
C THR A 40 -16.45 15.97 9.80
N GLY A 41 -15.43 15.64 10.55
CA GLY A 41 -15.49 14.79 11.74
C GLY A 41 -15.49 15.59 13.03
N TYR A 42 -15.70 14.88 14.13
CA TYR A 42 -15.61 15.43 15.47
C TYR A 42 -14.91 14.43 16.38
N VAL A 43 -13.84 14.84 17.02
CA VAL A 43 -13.05 14.00 17.90
C VAL A 43 -13.00 14.59 19.31
N VAL A 44 -12.82 13.73 20.31
CA VAL A 44 -12.70 14.19 21.70
C VAL A 44 -11.42 15.01 21.85
N ASP A 45 -11.54 16.26 22.23
CA ASP A 45 -10.39 17.05 22.73
C ASP A 45 -10.03 16.52 24.11
N GLU A 46 -9.02 15.63 24.15
CA GLU A 46 -8.58 14.99 25.40
C GLU A 46 -8.12 16.04 26.44
N ASN A 47 -7.37 17.05 26.02
CA ASN A 47 -6.85 18.04 26.95
C ASN A 47 -7.95 18.90 27.58
N ALA A 48 -8.86 19.39 26.74
CA ALA A 48 -9.98 20.20 27.20
C ALA A 48 -10.96 19.37 28.03
N SER A 49 -11.23 18.11 27.63
CA SER A 49 -12.10 17.19 28.37
C SER A 49 -11.50 16.81 29.73
N VAL A 50 -10.19 16.52 29.80
CA VAL A 50 -9.48 16.25 31.05
C VAL A 50 -9.53 17.46 31.97
N ALA A 51 -9.32 18.68 31.46
CA ALA A 51 -9.42 19.91 32.23
C ALA A 51 -10.83 20.09 32.81
N ALA A 52 -11.87 19.96 31.98
CA ALA A 52 -13.26 20.08 32.41
C ALA A 52 -13.65 19.06 33.50
N ILE A 53 -13.22 17.80 33.33
CA ILE A 53 -13.45 16.74 34.34
C ILE A 53 -12.71 17.04 35.64
N TYR A 54 -11.43 17.45 35.53
CA TYR A 54 -10.62 17.80 36.73
C TYR A 54 -11.20 18.97 37.52
N ASP A 55 -11.62 20.01 36.81
CA ASP A 55 -12.23 21.21 37.42
C ASP A 55 -13.56 20.88 38.12
N TYR A 56 -14.39 20.04 37.49
CA TYR A 56 -15.59 19.53 38.10
C TYR A 56 -15.32 18.74 39.38
N LEU A 57 -14.36 17.79 39.32
CA LEU A 57 -14.01 16.93 40.47
C LEU A 57 -13.41 17.71 41.64
N THR A 58 -12.67 18.79 41.36
CA THR A 58 -12.03 19.61 42.42
C THR A 58 -12.90 20.75 42.95
N GLY A 59 -13.84 21.23 42.12
CA GLY A 59 -14.65 22.42 42.47
C GLY A 59 -16.08 22.09 42.87
N SER A 60 -16.76 21.20 42.21
CA SER A 60 -18.22 21.03 42.34
C SER A 60 -18.66 19.64 42.74
N TRP A 61 -17.81 18.60 42.58
CA TRP A 61 -18.22 17.24 42.90
C TRP A 61 -18.32 16.94 44.38
N VAL A 62 -19.40 16.30 44.78
CA VAL A 62 -19.62 15.82 46.15
C VAL A 62 -19.36 14.32 46.21
N LYS A 63 -18.53 13.88 47.16
CA LYS A 63 -18.15 12.47 47.32
C LYS A 63 -19.38 11.59 47.54
N GLY A 64 -19.51 10.58 46.64
CA GLY A 64 -20.63 9.59 46.67
C GLY A 64 -21.79 9.98 45.80
N GLU A 65 -21.77 11.13 45.14
CA GLU A 65 -22.81 11.52 44.16
C GLU A 65 -22.35 11.22 42.71
N ASN A 66 -23.32 10.91 41.87
CA ASN A 66 -23.07 10.82 40.45
C ASN A 66 -23.02 12.22 39.83
N GLY A 67 -22.07 12.44 38.94
CA GLY A 67 -21.93 13.69 38.21
C GLY A 67 -21.85 13.48 36.72
N ASN A 68 -22.21 14.50 35.97
CA ASN A 68 -22.09 14.52 34.52
C ASN A 68 -21.19 15.67 34.09
N VAL A 69 -20.20 15.37 33.26
CA VAL A 69 -19.35 16.37 32.61
C VAL A 69 -19.46 16.15 31.11
N ALA A 70 -19.81 17.19 30.35
CA ALA A 70 -19.82 17.12 28.91
C ALA A 70 -18.37 16.97 28.38
N LEU A 71 -18.18 16.06 27.43
CA LEU A 71 -16.92 15.99 26.69
C LEU A 71 -16.78 17.22 25.80
N VAL A 72 -15.57 17.73 25.71
CA VAL A 72 -15.23 18.77 24.75
C VAL A 72 -14.83 18.09 23.44
N MET A 73 -15.51 18.46 22.36
CA MET A 73 -15.25 17.93 21.02
C MET A 73 -14.47 18.97 20.21
N ALA A 74 -13.46 18.51 19.48
CA ALA A 74 -12.76 19.29 18.47
C ALA A 74 -13.29 18.89 17.08
N VAL A 75 -13.30 19.86 16.18
CA VAL A 75 -13.61 19.62 14.77
C VAL A 75 -12.39 18.93 14.14
N ASP A 76 -12.65 17.83 13.42
CA ASP A 76 -11.69 17.13 12.57
C ASP A 76 -12.01 17.52 11.13
N GLU A 77 -11.15 18.35 10.53
CA GLU A 77 -11.38 18.86 9.19
C GLU A 77 -10.85 17.88 8.13
N PRO A 78 -11.66 17.56 7.12
CA PRO A 78 -11.22 16.70 6.03
C PRO A 78 -10.11 17.36 5.21
N LYS A 79 -9.18 16.57 4.71
CA LYS A 79 -8.22 17.02 3.70
C LYS A 79 -8.91 17.21 2.35
N GLY A 80 -8.31 18.05 1.52
CA GLY A 80 -8.69 18.26 0.14
C GLY A 80 -9.81 19.28 -0.04
N LYS A 81 -9.57 20.12 -1.03
CA LYS A 81 -10.56 21.10 -1.50
C LYS A 81 -10.94 20.74 -2.92
N THR A 82 -12.20 20.93 -3.25
CA THR A 82 -12.74 20.70 -4.61
C THR A 82 -11.89 21.37 -5.67
N GLU A 83 -11.39 22.61 -5.42
CA GLU A 83 -10.56 23.34 -6.36
C GLU A 83 -9.17 22.72 -6.57
N GLU A 84 -8.63 22.02 -5.60
CA GLU A 84 -7.34 21.32 -5.70
C GLU A 84 -7.51 20.01 -6.45
N LEU A 85 -8.53 19.23 -6.09
CA LEU A 85 -8.86 17.97 -6.75
C LEU A 85 -9.24 18.14 -8.23
N ALA A 86 -9.95 19.24 -8.57
CA ALA A 86 -10.32 19.56 -9.95
C ALA A 86 -9.12 19.83 -10.89
N LYS A 87 -7.93 20.07 -10.34
CA LYS A 87 -6.70 20.21 -11.13
C LYS A 87 -6.08 18.88 -11.56
N VAL A 88 -6.41 17.78 -10.89
CA VAL A 88 -5.86 16.45 -11.16
C VAL A 88 -6.45 15.90 -12.46
N LYS A 89 -5.66 15.90 -13.52
CA LYS A 89 -6.10 15.46 -14.86
C LYS A 89 -4.96 14.99 -15.75
N ASP A 90 -3.72 15.33 -15.42
CA ASP A 90 -2.57 15.01 -16.26
C ASP A 90 -2.01 13.64 -15.88
N VAL A 91 -1.55 12.87 -16.87
CA VAL A 91 -0.85 11.60 -16.65
C VAL A 91 0.59 11.91 -16.28
N LEU A 92 0.97 11.68 -15.03
CA LEU A 92 2.34 11.85 -14.54
C LEU A 92 3.22 10.64 -14.86
N GLY A 93 2.65 9.44 -14.79
CA GLY A 93 3.36 8.20 -15.10
C GLY A 93 2.39 7.05 -15.32
N THR A 94 2.75 6.13 -16.21
CA THR A 94 1.97 4.92 -16.49
C THR A 94 2.89 3.75 -16.77
N PHE A 95 2.46 2.55 -16.37
CA PHE A 95 3.17 1.32 -16.68
C PHE A 95 2.23 0.14 -16.75
N THR A 96 2.59 -0.82 -17.61
CA THR A 96 1.80 -2.03 -17.85
C THR A 96 2.69 -3.26 -17.82
N THR A 97 2.26 -4.33 -17.15
CA THR A 97 2.88 -5.64 -17.26
C THR A 97 1.89 -6.70 -17.71
N SER A 98 2.38 -7.74 -18.37
CA SER A 98 1.56 -8.86 -18.84
C SER A 98 1.68 -10.06 -17.90
N TYR A 99 0.54 -10.70 -17.63
CA TYR A 99 0.47 -11.99 -16.93
C TYR A 99 -0.24 -13.06 -17.79
N SER A 100 0.00 -13.00 -19.11
CA SER A 100 -0.66 -13.87 -20.12
C SER A 100 -0.51 -15.37 -19.82
N THR A 101 0.61 -15.80 -19.23
CA THR A 101 0.88 -17.19 -18.86
C THR A 101 0.27 -17.63 -17.52
N SER A 102 -0.39 -16.72 -16.80
CA SER A 102 -0.97 -17.01 -15.48
C SER A 102 -2.25 -17.83 -15.56
N GLY A 103 -2.38 -18.80 -14.69
CA GLY A 103 -3.63 -19.53 -14.44
C GLY A 103 -4.72 -18.64 -13.83
N ALA A 104 -5.92 -19.20 -13.62
CA ALA A 104 -7.09 -18.47 -13.15
C ALA A 104 -6.88 -17.82 -11.77
N SER A 105 -6.42 -18.60 -10.78
CA SER A 105 -6.21 -18.12 -9.40
C SER A 105 -5.22 -16.98 -9.33
N ARG A 106 -4.06 -17.12 -10.02
CA ARG A 106 -3.07 -16.04 -10.06
C ARG A 106 -3.62 -14.78 -10.74
N SER A 107 -4.41 -14.95 -11.81
CA SER A 107 -5.04 -13.81 -12.50
C SER A 107 -6.05 -13.10 -11.62
N LYS A 108 -6.82 -13.86 -10.83
CA LYS A 108 -7.76 -13.31 -9.86
C LYS A 108 -7.02 -12.52 -8.76
N ASN A 109 -5.92 -13.05 -8.23
CA ASN A 109 -5.10 -12.35 -7.25
C ASN A 109 -4.54 -11.03 -7.78
N VAL A 110 -4.05 -11.01 -9.03
CA VAL A 110 -3.57 -9.78 -9.67
C VAL A 110 -4.70 -8.76 -9.84
N ALA A 111 -5.87 -9.20 -10.28
CA ALA A 111 -7.03 -8.32 -10.43
C ALA A 111 -7.52 -7.79 -9.08
N ASN A 112 -7.57 -8.64 -8.04
CA ASN A 112 -7.95 -8.25 -6.69
C ASN A 112 -6.99 -7.21 -6.11
N GLY A 113 -5.68 -7.47 -6.13
CA GLY A 113 -4.68 -6.50 -5.65
C GLY A 113 -4.71 -5.19 -6.43
N CYS A 114 -4.96 -5.23 -7.73
CA CYS A 114 -5.15 -4.03 -8.54
C CYS A 114 -6.37 -3.23 -8.09
N SER A 115 -7.50 -3.88 -7.87
CA SER A 115 -8.75 -3.23 -7.44
C SER A 115 -8.65 -2.58 -6.05
N LEU A 116 -7.88 -3.17 -5.13
CA LEU A 116 -7.66 -2.61 -3.80
C LEU A 116 -6.81 -1.32 -3.82
N ILE A 117 -5.96 -1.16 -4.82
CA ILE A 117 -5.11 0.03 -4.99
C ILE A 117 -5.82 1.10 -5.83
N ASN A 118 -6.64 0.66 -6.79
CA ASN A 118 -7.36 1.55 -7.68
C ASN A 118 -8.25 2.54 -6.91
N GLY A 119 -8.26 3.78 -7.32
CA GLY A 119 -9.10 4.82 -6.71
C GLY A 119 -8.45 5.55 -5.55
N THR A 120 -7.21 5.24 -5.20
CA THR A 120 -6.50 5.92 -4.12
C THR A 120 -6.18 7.36 -4.49
N THR A 121 -6.61 8.32 -3.69
CA THR A 121 -6.19 9.71 -3.73
C THR A 121 -5.16 9.95 -2.63
N LEU A 122 -4.01 10.54 -2.97
CA LEU A 122 -2.95 10.89 -2.02
C LEU A 122 -2.71 12.40 -2.07
N TYR A 123 -2.78 13.05 -0.92
CA TYR A 123 -2.46 14.46 -0.77
C TYR A 123 -0.95 14.70 -0.67
N PRO A 124 -0.47 15.94 -0.87
CA PRO A 124 0.93 16.28 -0.66
C PRO A 124 1.45 15.83 0.71
N GLY A 125 2.55 15.09 0.70
CA GLY A 125 3.16 14.50 1.90
C GLY A 125 2.56 13.16 2.36
N ASP A 126 1.46 12.71 1.80
CA ASP A 126 0.90 11.40 2.14
C ASP A 126 1.81 10.27 1.67
N THR A 127 1.93 9.26 2.51
CA THR A 127 2.70 8.04 2.24
C THR A 127 1.78 6.89 1.87
N PHE A 128 2.11 6.15 0.82
CA PHE A 128 1.41 4.96 0.39
C PHE A 128 2.23 3.70 0.65
N SER A 129 1.65 2.75 1.36
CA SER A 129 2.19 1.41 1.59
C SER A 129 1.41 0.40 0.77
N THR A 130 2.07 -0.24 -0.17
CA THR A 130 1.42 -1.23 -1.03
C THR A 130 0.98 -2.44 -0.22
N TYR A 131 1.85 -2.97 0.67
CA TYR A 131 1.52 -4.11 1.51
C TYR A 131 0.30 -3.83 2.40
N ASN A 132 0.27 -2.67 3.07
CA ASN A 132 -0.85 -2.31 3.95
C ASN A 132 -2.18 -2.18 3.21
N THR A 133 -2.14 -1.75 1.94
CA THR A 133 -3.34 -1.58 1.11
C THR A 133 -3.89 -2.92 0.62
N VAL A 134 -3.03 -3.89 0.30
CA VAL A 134 -3.47 -5.16 -0.31
C VAL A 134 -3.68 -6.29 0.69
N LYS A 135 -3.21 -6.15 1.94
CA LYS A 135 -3.43 -7.16 3.01
C LYS A 135 -4.88 -7.12 3.54
N PRO A 136 -5.36 -8.17 4.26
CA PRO A 136 -4.70 -9.46 4.50
C PRO A 136 -4.75 -10.38 3.29
N PHE A 137 -3.73 -11.22 3.10
CA PHE A 137 -3.74 -12.26 2.07
C PHE A 137 -4.56 -13.44 2.57
N SER A 138 -5.86 -13.36 2.38
CA SER A 138 -6.81 -14.39 2.79
C SER A 138 -7.90 -14.61 1.74
N THR A 139 -8.60 -15.73 1.83
CA THR A 139 -9.73 -16.04 0.94
C THR A 139 -10.90 -15.10 1.15
N GLU A 140 -11.10 -14.62 2.37
CA GLU A 140 -12.14 -13.63 2.73
C GLU A 140 -11.86 -12.29 2.06
N ASN A 141 -10.59 -11.92 1.87
CA ASN A 141 -10.17 -10.72 1.15
C ASN A 141 -10.00 -10.95 -0.37
N GLY A 142 -10.56 -12.05 -0.91
CA GLY A 142 -10.65 -12.31 -2.33
C GLY A 142 -9.41 -12.96 -2.97
N TYR A 143 -8.44 -13.43 -2.17
CA TYR A 143 -7.24 -14.10 -2.69
C TYR A 143 -7.41 -15.61 -2.78
N GLU A 144 -6.68 -16.22 -3.71
CA GLU A 144 -6.61 -17.66 -3.95
C GLU A 144 -5.18 -18.18 -3.85
N MET A 145 -5.06 -19.51 -3.69
CA MET A 145 -3.76 -20.20 -3.75
C MET A 145 -3.20 -20.12 -5.17
N ALA A 146 -1.97 -19.65 -5.29
CA ALA A 146 -1.23 -19.60 -6.55
C ALA A 146 0.27 -19.57 -6.31
N GLY A 147 1.07 -19.84 -7.34
CA GLY A 147 2.52 -19.88 -7.24
C GLY A 147 3.15 -18.55 -6.85
N SER A 148 4.04 -18.61 -5.87
CA SER A 148 4.85 -17.52 -5.33
C SER A 148 6.32 -17.91 -5.27
N TYR A 149 7.22 -16.93 -5.24
CA TYR A 149 8.64 -17.16 -5.00
C TYR A 149 8.96 -17.12 -3.49
N LEU A 150 9.48 -18.21 -2.97
CA LEU A 150 9.93 -18.31 -1.58
C LEU A 150 11.28 -19.05 -1.52
N ASN A 151 12.31 -18.40 -0.98
CA ASN A 151 13.64 -18.96 -0.80
C ASN A 151 14.21 -19.66 -2.05
N GLY A 152 14.06 -19.01 -3.21
CA GLY A 152 14.58 -19.53 -4.48
C GLY A 152 13.75 -20.67 -5.10
N LYS A 153 12.55 -20.94 -4.60
CA LYS A 153 11.64 -21.97 -5.11
C LYS A 153 10.27 -21.37 -5.43
N VAL A 154 9.55 -22.02 -6.32
CA VAL A 154 8.13 -21.74 -6.54
C VAL A 154 7.32 -22.57 -5.58
N VAL A 155 6.51 -21.94 -4.75
CA VAL A 155 5.60 -22.57 -3.80
C VAL A 155 4.21 -21.98 -3.95
N ASP A 156 3.17 -22.76 -3.71
CA ASP A 156 1.82 -22.24 -3.68
C ASP A 156 1.57 -21.50 -2.36
N SER A 157 1.06 -20.29 -2.44
CA SER A 157 0.63 -19.49 -1.30
C SER A 157 -0.61 -18.66 -1.65
N ILE A 158 -1.38 -18.28 -0.63
CA ILE A 158 -2.50 -17.34 -0.82
C ILE A 158 -1.91 -15.98 -1.26
N GLY A 159 -2.50 -15.38 -2.30
CA GLY A 159 -2.02 -14.12 -2.85
C GLY A 159 -0.86 -14.25 -3.86
N GLY A 160 -0.53 -15.48 -4.32
CA GLY A 160 0.47 -15.66 -5.37
C GLY A 160 0.18 -14.79 -6.59
N GLY A 161 1.18 -13.99 -7.02
CA GLY A 161 1.06 -13.00 -8.10
C GLY A 161 1.02 -11.54 -7.64
N ILE A 162 0.82 -11.26 -6.34
CA ILE A 162 0.67 -9.89 -5.83
C ILE A 162 1.91 -9.01 -6.06
N CYS A 163 3.11 -9.59 -6.05
CA CYS A 163 4.33 -8.85 -6.35
C CYS A 163 4.38 -8.31 -7.79
N GLN A 164 3.57 -8.84 -8.71
CA GLN A 164 3.44 -8.23 -10.04
C GLN A 164 2.61 -6.95 -9.97
N VAL A 165 1.64 -6.87 -9.07
CA VAL A 165 0.86 -5.66 -8.78
C VAL A 165 1.78 -4.57 -8.25
N SER A 166 2.54 -4.85 -7.19
CA SER A 166 3.49 -3.89 -6.61
C SER A 166 4.59 -3.46 -7.60
N THR A 167 5.10 -4.38 -8.41
CA THR A 167 6.09 -4.07 -9.44
C THR A 167 5.53 -3.16 -10.53
N THR A 168 4.29 -3.39 -10.96
CA THR A 168 3.66 -2.54 -11.98
C THR A 168 3.42 -1.14 -11.45
N LEU A 169 2.93 -1.04 -10.21
CA LEU A 169 2.75 0.25 -9.52
C LEU A 169 4.08 0.98 -9.34
N TYR A 170 5.14 0.29 -8.88
CA TYR A 170 6.49 0.85 -8.72
C TYR A 170 6.97 1.52 -10.00
N ASN A 171 6.81 0.86 -11.13
CA ASN A 171 7.25 1.41 -12.41
C ASN A 171 6.41 2.61 -12.88
N ALA A 172 5.11 2.67 -12.53
CA ALA A 172 4.28 3.84 -12.78
C ALA A 172 4.71 5.03 -11.89
N VAL A 173 4.99 4.75 -10.61
CA VAL A 173 5.48 5.72 -9.61
C VAL A 173 6.83 6.31 -10.01
N LEU A 174 7.78 5.48 -10.48
CA LEU A 174 9.06 5.96 -11.00
C LEU A 174 8.88 6.93 -12.18
N ARG A 175 7.95 6.64 -13.10
CA ARG A 175 7.67 7.52 -14.26
C ARG A 175 6.95 8.80 -13.88
N ALA A 176 6.20 8.76 -12.79
CA ALA A 176 5.62 9.95 -12.17
C ALA A 176 6.65 10.77 -11.37
N GLU A 177 7.88 10.25 -11.19
CA GLU A 177 8.97 10.85 -10.40
C GLU A 177 8.60 11.11 -8.94
N LEU A 178 7.74 10.23 -8.35
CA LEU A 178 7.42 10.29 -6.94
C LEU A 178 8.54 9.69 -6.10
N GLU A 179 8.65 10.13 -4.85
CA GLU A 179 9.68 9.71 -3.92
C GLU A 179 9.42 8.29 -3.41
N VAL A 180 10.27 7.33 -3.80
CA VAL A 180 10.23 5.95 -3.28
C VAL A 180 11.05 5.88 -2.01
N THR A 181 10.41 5.55 -0.89
CA THR A 181 11.05 5.47 0.44
C THR A 181 11.39 4.04 0.84
N GLU A 182 10.69 3.04 0.29
CA GLU A 182 11.01 1.63 0.51
C GLU A 182 10.75 0.81 -0.76
N ARG A 183 11.72 -0.03 -1.12
CA ARG A 183 11.61 -0.97 -2.22
C ARG A 183 12.56 -2.15 -2.02
N HIS A 184 12.08 -3.35 -2.27
CA HIS A 184 12.85 -4.59 -2.21
C HIS A 184 12.80 -5.33 -3.54
N ASN A 185 13.90 -5.96 -3.91
CA ASN A 185 13.93 -6.87 -5.06
C ASN A 185 13.47 -8.29 -4.66
N HIS A 186 13.08 -9.08 -5.65
CA HIS A 186 12.85 -10.50 -5.47
C HIS A 186 14.18 -11.27 -5.26
N SER A 187 14.08 -12.43 -4.62
CA SER A 187 15.20 -13.38 -4.50
C SER A 187 15.51 -14.14 -5.79
N MET A 188 14.59 -14.12 -6.75
CA MET A 188 14.70 -14.74 -8.08
C MET A 188 14.30 -13.71 -9.13
N ILE A 189 14.86 -13.87 -10.34
CA ILE A 189 14.53 -12.99 -11.45
C ILE A 189 13.05 -13.17 -11.84
N VAL A 190 12.35 -12.08 -12.05
CA VAL A 190 10.99 -12.05 -12.60
C VAL A 190 11.07 -11.79 -14.11
N THR A 191 10.09 -12.28 -14.88
CA THR A 191 10.13 -12.23 -16.33
C THR A 191 9.23 -11.17 -16.96
N TYR A 192 8.46 -10.46 -16.14
CA TYR A 192 7.50 -9.44 -16.59
C TYR A 192 8.03 -8.01 -16.56
N VAL A 193 9.26 -7.81 -16.05
CA VAL A 193 10.04 -6.58 -16.12
C VAL A 193 11.53 -6.92 -16.26
N ASP A 194 12.33 -5.94 -16.65
CA ASP A 194 13.77 -6.04 -16.67
C ASP A 194 14.37 -6.19 -15.26
N PRO A 195 15.55 -6.79 -15.11
CA PRO A 195 16.25 -6.84 -13.83
C PRO A 195 16.36 -5.47 -13.19
N SER A 196 16.20 -5.40 -11.86
CA SER A 196 16.15 -4.18 -11.04
C SER A 196 14.90 -3.31 -11.17
N ALA A 197 13.99 -3.63 -12.08
CA ALA A 197 12.72 -2.92 -12.22
C ALA A 197 11.57 -3.55 -11.41
N ASP A 198 11.85 -4.54 -10.57
CA ASP A 198 10.88 -5.24 -9.74
C ASP A 198 10.72 -4.61 -8.35
N ALA A 199 9.58 -4.81 -7.71
CA ALA A 199 9.32 -4.46 -6.32
C ALA A 199 8.56 -5.61 -5.64
N ALA A 200 9.23 -6.29 -4.72
CA ALA A 200 8.68 -7.41 -3.95
C ALA A 200 8.03 -6.92 -2.66
N ILE A 201 6.87 -7.48 -2.35
CA ILE A 201 6.21 -7.31 -1.06
C ILE A 201 6.01 -8.67 -0.40
N ALA A 202 6.23 -8.78 0.91
CA ALA A 202 6.09 -10.04 1.63
C ALA A 202 5.98 -9.82 3.14
N GLU A 203 4.90 -10.32 3.75
CA GLU A 203 4.67 -10.26 5.19
C GLU A 203 5.79 -10.92 5.99
N SER A 204 6.15 -12.15 5.61
CA SER A 204 7.11 -12.98 6.35
C SER A 204 8.52 -12.38 6.46
N SER A 205 8.88 -11.46 5.57
CA SER A 205 10.19 -10.80 5.55
C SER A 205 10.10 -9.28 5.71
N GLY A 206 8.93 -8.74 6.04
CA GLY A 206 8.69 -7.31 6.24
C GLY A 206 8.99 -6.46 5.02
N LYS A 207 8.89 -7.02 3.81
CA LYS A 207 9.13 -6.27 2.58
C LYS A 207 7.89 -5.50 2.16
N ASP A 208 8.07 -4.23 1.87
CA ASP A 208 7.03 -3.37 1.30
C ASP A 208 7.55 -2.60 0.10
N PHE A 209 6.64 -2.02 -0.64
CA PHE A 209 6.88 -0.96 -1.59
C PHE A 209 6.13 0.28 -1.10
N VAL A 210 6.90 1.29 -0.70
CA VAL A 210 6.40 2.52 -0.09
C VAL A 210 6.90 3.73 -0.88
N PHE A 211 5.99 4.68 -1.13
CA PHE A 211 6.33 5.95 -1.75
C PHE A 211 5.52 7.10 -1.13
N VAL A 212 5.96 8.31 -1.39
CA VAL A 212 5.35 9.55 -0.90
C VAL A 212 4.88 10.39 -2.08
N ASN A 213 3.72 11.02 -1.95
CA ASN A 213 3.36 12.11 -2.85
C ASN A 213 4.19 13.36 -2.47
N ASN A 214 5.35 13.49 -3.09
CA ASN A 214 6.27 14.63 -2.91
C ASN A 214 5.94 15.82 -3.84
N THR A 215 4.77 15.83 -4.46
CA THR A 215 4.31 16.95 -5.30
C THR A 215 3.50 17.95 -4.46
N ASP A 216 3.27 19.13 -5.02
CA ASP A 216 2.46 20.18 -4.37
C ASP A 216 0.95 19.98 -4.55
N TYR A 217 0.51 18.91 -5.23
CA TYR A 217 -0.89 18.67 -5.57
C TYR A 217 -1.31 17.24 -5.23
N PRO A 218 -2.62 16.99 -5.06
CA PRO A 218 -3.12 15.63 -4.95
C PRO A 218 -2.77 14.80 -6.19
N ILE A 219 -2.58 13.50 -5.98
CA ILE A 219 -2.44 12.51 -7.05
C ILE A 219 -3.53 11.45 -6.91
N TYR A 220 -3.85 10.79 -8.01
CA TYR A 220 -4.80 9.69 -8.07
C TYR A 220 -4.18 8.47 -8.75
N ILE A 221 -4.37 7.31 -8.15
CA ILE A 221 -3.89 6.03 -8.68
C ILE A 221 -5.03 5.34 -9.42
N ASP A 222 -4.93 5.23 -10.73
CA ASP A 222 -5.84 4.47 -11.57
C ASP A 222 -5.22 3.10 -11.87
N GLY A 223 -5.88 2.04 -11.44
CA GLY A 223 -5.45 0.66 -11.65
C GLY A 223 -6.52 -0.13 -12.38
N HIS A 224 -6.15 -0.82 -13.45
CA HIS A 224 -7.07 -1.70 -14.15
C HIS A 224 -6.39 -2.94 -14.72
N THR A 225 -7.18 -3.99 -14.91
CA THR A 225 -6.75 -5.22 -15.57
C THR A 225 -7.64 -5.51 -16.76
N ALA A 226 -7.03 -5.80 -17.92
CA ALA A 226 -7.69 -6.21 -19.13
C ALA A 226 -6.76 -7.12 -19.94
N ASP A 227 -7.30 -8.13 -20.63
CA ASP A 227 -6.56 -8.99 -21.54
C ASP A 227 -5.26 -9.58 -20.96
N LYS A 228 -5.31 -10.03 -19.71
CA LYS A 228 -4.12 -10.52 -18.96
C LYS A 228 -3.00 -9.48 -18.84
N LYS A 229 -3.33 -8.21 -18.80
CA LYS A 229 -2.44 -7.10 -18.50
C LYS A 229 -2.94 -6.35 -17.28
N ILE A 230 -2.02 -5.88 -16.47
CA ILE A 230 -2.29 -4.93 -15.39
C ILE A 230 -1.60 -3.62 -15.73
N THR A 231 -2.33 -2.52 -15.58
CA THR A 231 -1.83 -1.16 -15.81
C THR A 231 -2.12 -0.31 -14.58
N PHE A 232 -1.13 0.46 -14.17
CA PHE A 232 -1.30 1.58 -13.27
C PHE A 232 -0.96 2.88 -13.96
N THR A 233 -1.77 3.90 -13.72
CA THR A 233 -1.56 5.28 -14.17
C THR A 233 -1.66 6.21 -12.97
N ILE A 234 -0.65 7.03 -12.77
CA ILE A 234 -0.64 8.08 -11.76
C ILE A 234 -1.10 9.37 -12.43
N TYR A 235 -2.23 9.89 -11.99
CA TYR A 235 -2.75 11.19 -12.41
C TYR A 235 -2.39 12.25 -11.37
N GLY A 236 -2.19 13.47 -11.83
CA GLY A 236 -1.87 14.60 -10.97
C GLY A 236 -1.95 15.93 -11.72
N VAL A 237 -1.15 16.88 -11.30
CA VAL A 237 -0.95 18.16 -11.99
C VAL A 237 0.47 18.17 -12.55
N GLU A 238 0.59 18.26 -13.89
CA GLU A 238 1.91 18.26 -14.53
C GLU A 238 2.61 19.62 -14.35
N THR A 239 3.65 19.59 -13.54
CA THR A 239 4.50 20.78 -13.25
C THR A 239 5.89 20.69 -13.86
N ARG A 240 6.24 19.54 -14.43
CA ARG A 240 7.54 19.30 -15.06
C ARG A 240 7.62 20.01 -16.41
N ALA A 241 8.85 20.23 -16.90
CA ALA A 241 9.06 20.86 -18.20
C ALA A 241 8.38 20.04 -19.31
N LYS A 242 7.72 20.71 -20.27
CA LYS A 242 6.94 20.07 -21.35
C LYS A 242 7.72 19.10 -22.22
N ASN A 243 9.05 19.22 -22.28
CA ASN A 243 9.95 18.36 -23.04
C ASN A 243 10.68 17.34 -22.16
N ARG A 244 10.29 17.19 -20.88
CA ARG A 244 10.90 16.22 -20.01
C ARG A 244 10.42 14.81 -20.37
N THR A 245 11.36 13.92 -20.57
CA THR A 245 11.12 12.48 -20.76
C THR A 245 11.93 11.73 -19.73
N VAL A 246 11.35 10.65 -19.18
CA VAL A 246 11.99 9.78 -18.21
C VAL A 246 12.02 8.37 -18.78
N ALA A 247 13.22 7.78 -18.83
CA ALA A 247 13.46 6.40 -19.18
C ALA A 247 14.30 5.73 -18.09
N TYR A 248 14.00 4.47 -17.83
CA TYR A 248 14.79 3.65 -16.92
C TYR A 248 15.39 2.51 -17.72
N GLU A 249 16.71 2.38 -17.67
CA GLU A 249 17.48 1.37 -18.37
C GLU A 249 18.09 0.41 -17.35
N SER A 250 18.11 -0.89 -17.69
CA SER A 250 18.73 -1.92 -16.86
C SER A 250 20.06 -2.33 -17.48
N GLU A 251 21.14 -2.22 -16.71
CA GLU A 251 22.46 -2.68 -17.10
C GLU A 251 22.91 -3.82 -16.18
N VAL A 252 23.36 -4.92 -16.80
CA VAL A 252 23.93 -6.06 -16.04
C VAL A 252 25.39 -5.79 -15.79
N ILE A 253 25.73 -5.43 -14.56
CA ILE A 253 27.12 -5.15 -14.15
C ILE A 253 27.86 -6.40 -13.63
N GLU A 254 27.11 -7.42 -13.20
CA GLU A 254 27.68 -8.69 -12.75
C GLU A 254 26.70 -9.83 -13.02
N LYS A 255 27.23 -10.97 -13.50
CA LYS A 255 26.49 -12.22 -13.68
C LYS A 255 27.12 -13.29 -12.82
N LYS A 256 26.40 -13.74 -11.78
CA LYS A 256 26.86 -14.78 -10.88
C LYS A 256 26.28 -16.13 -11.34
N VAL A 257 27.13 -16.95 -11.93
CA VAL A 257 26.77 -18.30 -12.37
C VAL A 257 26.77 -19.22 -11.15
N PRO A 258 25.78 -20.11 -10.98
CA PRO A 258 25.79 -21.14 -9.95
C PRO A 258 27.05 -22.00 -9.99
N GLU A 259 27.46 -22.52 -8.84
CA GLU A 259 28.51 -23.54 -8.76
C GLU A 259 28.05 -24.83 -9.47
N ALA A 260 29.01 -25.71 -9.76
CA ALA A 260 28.71 -27.02 -10.35
C ALA A 260 27.77 -27.84 -9.46
N ASP A 261 26.97 -28.68 -10.10
CA ASP A 261 26.00 -29.54 -9.42
C ASP A 261 26.66 -30.36 -8.31
N GLN A 262 26.06 -30.36 -7.13
CA GLN A 262 26.47 -31.16 -6.01
C GLN A 262 25.49 -32.31 -5.81
N ILE A 263 26.02 -33.55 -5.75
CA ILE A 263 25.24 -34.73 -5.45
C ILE A 263 25.34 -34.98 -3.94
N ILE A 264 24.23 -34.84 -3.24
CA ILE A 264 24.13 -35.06 -1.80
C ILE A 264 23.30 -36.32 -1.58
N ALA A 265 23.86 -37.32 -0.89
CA ALA A 265 23.11 -38.49 -0.51
C ALA A 265 22.13 -38.17 0.64
N ASP A 266 20.85 -38.45 0.43
CA ASP A 266 19.81 -38.29 1.43
C ASP A 266 19.40 -39.68 1.97
N ALA A 267 19.94 -40.02 3.12
CA ALA A 267 19.66 -41.29 3.78
C ALA A 267 18.22 -41.40 4.32
N SER A 268 17.45 -40.34 4.33
CA SER A 268 16.05 -40.32 4.75
C SER A 268 15.07 -40.77 3.64
N GLN A 269 15.55 -40.87 2.41
CA GLN A 269 14.74 -41.24 1.24
C GLN A 269 14.98 -42.70 0.81
N PRO A 270 13.98 -43.38 0.24
CA PRO A 270 14.15 -44.69 -0.35
C PRO A 270 15.18 -44.69 -1.49
N ILE A 271 15.88 -45.80 -1.67
CA ILE A 271 16.85 -45.97 -2.77
C ILE A 271 16.15 -45.77 -4.12
N GLY A 272 16.75 -44.92 -4.96
CA GLY A 272 16.23 -44.59 -6.31
C GLY A 272 15.39 -43.32 -6.36
N VAL A 273 15.07 -42.67 -5.24
CA VAL A 273 14.45 -41.33 -5.24
C VAL A 273 15.52 -40.28 -5.52
N ILE A 274 15.29 -39.48 -6.54
CA ILE A 274 16.14 -38.33 -6.91
C ILE A 274 15.31 -37.06 -6.80
N SER A 275 15.75 -36.14 -5.93
CA SER A 275 15.20 -34.79 -5.84
C SER A 275 16.19 -33.81 -6.45
N VAL A 276 15.75 -33.00 -7.40
CA VAL A 276 16.59 -31.98 -8.05
C VAL A 276 16.18 -30.60 -7.57
N SER A 277 17.13 -29.85 -7.02
CA SER A 277 16.96 -28.44 -6.71
C SER A 277 17.87 -27.64 -7.64
N SER A 278 17.31 -26.86 -8.56
CA SER A 278 18.08 -26.07 -9.52
C SER A 278 18.47 -24.73 -8.93
N ALA A 279 19.73 -24.37 -9.04
CA ALA A 279 20.19 -23.01 -8.77
C ALA A 279 19.96 -22.12 -10.01
N HIS A 280 19.74 -20.83 -9.79
CA HIS A 280 19.50 -19.86 -10.84
C HIS A 280 20.67 -18.87 -10.95
N ILE A 281 20.88 -18.36 -12.16
CA ILE A 281 21.87 -17.30 -12.39
C ILE A 281 21.43 -16.05 -11.63
N GLY A 282 22.35 -15.49 -10.83
CA GLY A 282 22.15 -14.18 -10.19
C GLY A 282 22.63 -13.05 -11.11
N TYR A 283 21.94 -11.93 -11.06
CA TYR A 283 22.30 -10.69 -11.75
C TYR A 283 22.43 -9.55 -10.74
N LYS A 284 23.41 -8.67 -10.98
CA LYS A 284 23.55 -7.41 -10.25
C LYS A 284 23.63 -6.26 -11.24
#